data_ca0d6a753602f0b88b602ff006104433
#
_entry.id   ca0d6a753602f0b88b602ff006104433
#
_cell.length_a   1.000
_cell.length_b   1.000
_cell.length_c   1.000
_cell.angle_alpha   90.00
_cell.angle_beta   90.00
_cell.angle_gamma   90.00
#
_symmetry.space_group_name_H-M   'P 1'
#
loop_
_entity.id
_entity.type
_entity.pdbx_description
1 polymer ?
#
loop_
_entity_poly.entity_id
_entity_poly.type
_entity_poly.pdbx_seq_one_letter_code
_entity_poly.pdbx_strand_id
1 'polypeptide(L)'
;MTSTLQINHRNFIVYKFFNSLFTGVSVGSIFVIYSDNIDPSIYSLGGIVLASLMMLVSLMYSKILNNHYFFRISLFVEVVLFIMVLYFLIFSYSPLTSLLIYCGYQLSFVFGSYLIRAETLALKNNKILTWVDLSKNAGYLVG
;
A
#
# COMPACT_ATOMS: atom_id res chain seq x y z
N MET A 1 -27.55 -0.42 -13.60
CA MET A 1 -26.80 -1.65 -13.90
C MET A 1 -25.55 -1.66 -13.02
N THR A 2 -25.63 -2.32 -11.91
CA THR A 2 -24.45 -2.59 -11.09
C THR A 2 -23.69 -3.74 -11.76
N SER A 3 -22.69 -3.42 -12.58
CA SER A 3 -21.74 -4.42 -13.04
C SER A 3 -21.02 -4.94 -11.80
N THR A 4 -21.44 -6.06 -11.29
CA THR A 4 -20.70 -6.83 -10.29
C THR A 4 -19.43 -7.30 -10.98
N LEU A 5 -18.35 -6.55 -10.82
CA LEU A 5 -17.02 -6.97 -11.22
C LEU A 5 -16.75 -8.31 -10.51
N GLN A 6 -16.84 -9.42 -11.26
CA GLN A 6 -16.49 -10.72 -10.73
C GLN A 6 -14.97 -10.79 -10.63
N ILE A 7 -14.48 -10.77 -9.40
CA ILE A 7 -13.06 -10.94 -9.12
C ILE A 7 -12.71 -12.41 -9.34
N ASN A 8 -11.79 -12.70 -10.27
CA ASN A 8 -11.23 -14.02 -10.41
C ASN A 8 -10.32 -14.30 -9.20
N HIS A 9 -10.79 -15.11 -8.25
CA HIS A 9 -10.14 -15.36 -6.98
C HIS A 9 -8.71 -15.89 -7.12
N ARG A 10 -8.46 -16.79 -8.07
CA ARG A 10 -7.14 -17.36 -8.31
C ARG A 10 -6.14 -16.30 -8.75
N ASN A 11 -6.51 -15.49 -9.73
CA ASN A 11 -5.66 -14.41 -10.24
C ASN A 11 -5.42 -13.35 -9.16
N PHE A 12 -6.43 -13.08 -8.33
CA PHE A 12 -6.32 -12.13 -7.24
C PHE A 12 -5.35 -12.59 -6.14
N ILE A 13 -5.34 -13.88 -5.79
CA ILE A 13 -4.39 -14.47 -4.84
C ILE A 13 -2.94 -14.34 -5.37
N VAL A 14 -2.72 -14.69 -6.63
CA VAL A 14 -1.40 -14.56 -7.29
C VAL A 14 -0.96 -13.09 -7.33
N TYR A 15 -1.86 -12.20 -7.71
CA TYR A 15 -1.61 -10.77 -7.70
C TYR A 15 -1.19 -10.26 -6.31
N LYS A 16 -1.88 -10.69 -5.25
CA LYS A 16 -1.55 -10.31 -3.87
C LYS A 16 -0.17 -10.78 -3.42
N PHE A 17 0.23 -11.97 -3.84
CA PHE A 17 1.60 -12.46 -3.58
C PHE A 17 2.65 -11.52 -4.17
N PHE A 18 2.56 -11.24 -5.47
CA PHE A 18 3.54 -10.37 -6.14
C PHE A 18 3.49 -8.92 -5.67
N ASN A 19 2.31 -8.39 -5.39
CA ASN A 19 2.15 -7.06 -4.81
C ASN A 19 2.83 -6.95 -3.45
N SER A 20 2.64 -7.95 -2.58
CA SER A 20 3.25 -7.99 -1.25
C SER A 20 4.76 -8.24 -1.30
N LEU A 21 5.22 -9.08 -2.22
CA LEU A 21 6.64 -9.28 -2.49
C LEU A 21 7.30 -7.97 -2.92
N PHE A 22 6.71 -7.27 -3.88
CA PHE A 22 7.20 -5.96 -4.34
C PHE A 22 7.22 -4.93 -3.21
N THR A 23 6.16 -4.86 -2.41
CA THR A 23 6.08 -3.96 -1.26
C THR A 23 7.14 -4.33 -0.20
N GLY A 24 7.33 -5.63 0.09
CA GLY A 24 8.34 -6.13 1.03
C GLY A 24 9.76 -5.73 0.61
N VAL A 25 10.13 -6.00 -0.63
CA VAL A 25 11.43 -5.57 -1.18
C VAL A 25 11.59 -4.05 -1.12
N SER A 26 10.57 -3.31 -1.52
CA SER A 26 10.61 -1.84 -1.52
C SER A 26 10.81 -1.27 -0.13
N VAL A 27 10.01 -1.72 0.84
CA VAL A 27 10.10 -1.25 2.24
C VAL A 27 11.37 -1.77 2.90
N GLY A 28 11.70 -3.05 2.74
CA GLY A 28 12.87 -3.67 3.36
C GLY A 28 14.20 -3.12 2.85
N SER A 29 14.31 -2.85 1.56
CA SER A 29 15.56 -2.38 0.95
C SER A 29 15.64 -0.87 0.91
N ILE A 30 14.66 -0.20 0.32
CA ILE A 30 14.73 1.23 0.03
C ILE A 30 14.48 2.04 1.30
N PHE A 31 13.43 1.73 2.04
CA PHE A 31 13.07 2.47 3.24
C PHE A 31 14.18 2.37 4.31
N VAL A 32 14.74 1.20 4.52
CA VAL A 32 15.80 0.98 5.51
C VAL A 32 17.06 1.77 5.15
N ILE A 33 17.47 1.76 3.88
CA ILE A 33 18.66 2.51 3.43
C ILE A 33 18.51 4.01 3.68
N TYR A 34 17.29 4.55 3.49
CA TYR A 34 17.05 5.97 3.63
C TYR A 34 16.64 6.40 5.05
N SER A 35 16.19 5.47 5.89
CA SER A 35 15.70 5.79 7.24
C SER A 35 16.77 6.38 8.16
N ASP A 36 18.01 5.93 8.04
CA ASP A 36 19.13 6.40 8.87
C ASP A 36 19.49 7.88 8.67
N ASN A 37 18.97 8.49 7.62
CA ASN A 37 19.30 9.85 7.21
C ASN A 37 18.15 10.85 7.42
N ILE A 38 17.10 10.43 8.10
CA ILE A 38 15.94 11.27 8.42
C ILE A 38 15.94 11.54 9.92
N ASP A 39 15.82 12.82 10.28
CA ASP A 39 15.72 13.22 11.69
C ASP A 39 14.56 12.54 12.42
N PRO A 40 14.71 12.06 13.65
CA PRO A 40 13.63 11.46 14.44
C PRO A 40 12.39 12.35 14.61
N SER A 41 12.57 13.67 14.59
CA SER A 41 11.47 14.64 14.62
C SER A 41 10.56 14.56 13.40
N ILE A 42 11.13 14.28 12.23
CA ILE A 42 10.38 14.10 10.97
C ILE A 42 9.54 12.83 11.04
N TYR A 43 10.05 11.74 11.64
CA TYR A 43 9.26 10.53 11.85
C TYR A 43 8.06 10.76 12.77
N SER A 44 8.25 11.48 13.89
CA SER A 44 7.15 11.82 14.79
C SER A 44 6.09 12.67 14.10
N LEU A 45 6.50 13.70 13.37
CA LEU A 45 5.60 14.54 12.59
C LEU A 45 4.87 13.73 11.50
N GLY A 46 5.61 12.89 10.79
CA GLY A 46 5.06 11.98 9.77
C GLY A 46 4.01 11.03 10.35
N GLY A 47 4.23 10.49 11.54
CA GLY A 47 3.26 9.65 12.25
C GLY A 47 1.96 10.38 12.57
N ILE A 48 2.03 11.62 13.04
CA ILE A 48 0.85 12.47 13.32
C ILE A 48 0.08 12.78 12.02
N VAL A 49 0.79 13.17 10.96
CA VAL A 49 0.19 13.44 9.66
C VAL A 49 -0.46 12.19 9.10
N LEU A 50 0.23 11.04 9.14
CA LEU A 50 -0.30 9.76 8.70
C LEU A 50 -1.60 9.41 9.43
N ALA A 51 -1.60 9.46 10.75
CA ALA A 51 -2.79 9.17 11.56
C ALA A 51 -3.96 10.09 11.21
N SER A 52 -3.70 11.39 11.04
CA SER A 52 -4.71 12.36 10.66
C SER A 52 -5.31 12.06 9.27
N LEU A 53 -4.47 11.74 8.29
CA LEU A 53 -4.92 11.36 6.94
C LEU A 53 -5.70 10.04 6.94
N MET A 54 -5.28 9.05 7.73
CA MET A 54 -6.03 7.79 7.89
C MET A 54 -7.42 8.04 8.50
N MET A 55 -7.54 8.95 9.46
CA MET A 55 -8.85 9.37 10.01
C MET A 55 -9.72 10.01 8.93
N LEU A 56 -9.19 10.92 8.12
CA LEU A 56 -9.91 11.53 7.01
C LEU A 56 -10.40 10.50 5.99
N VAL A 57 -9.55 9.54 5.61
CA VAL A 57 -9.94 8.43 4.72
C VAL A 57 -11.06 7.61 5.35
N SER A 58 -11.00 7.35 6.66
CA SER A 58 -12.05 6.61 7.38
C SER A 58 -13.40 7.33 7.37
N LEU A 59 -13.41 8.65 7.48
CA LEU A 59 -14.64 9.45 7.36
C LEU A 59 -15.27 9.37 5.97
N MET A 60 -14.48 9.08 4.94
CA MET A 60 -14.95 8.95 3.56
C MET A 60 -15.41 7.52 3.22
N TYR A 61 -15.31 6.55 4.11
CA TYR A 61 -15.62 5.14 3.83
C TYR A 61 -17.02 4.93 3.25
N SER A 62 -18.02 5.65 3.70
CA SER A 62 -19.39 5.57 3.16
C SER A 62 -19.47 5.85 1.66
N LYS A 63 -18.53 6.62 1.12
CA LYS A 63 -18.49 7.01 -0.29
C LYS A 63 -17.57 6.13 -1.12
N ILE A 64 -16.43 5.72 -0.54
CA ILE A 64 -15.35 5.07 -1.28
C ILE A 64 -15.30 3.54 -1.12
N LEU A 65 -16.06 2.95 -0.17
CA LEU A 65 -16.11 1.50 0.01
C LEU A 65 -17.00 0.84 -1.05
N ASN A 66 -16.54 0.86 -2.29
CA ASN A 66 -17.16 0.11 -3.38
C ASN A 66 -16.07 -0.42 -4.34
N ASN A 67 -16.43 -1.41 -5.17
CA ASN A 67 -15.48 -2.08 -6.06
C ASN A 67 -14.79 -1.13 -7.03
N HIS A 68 -15.48 -0.09 -7.49
CA HIS A 68 -14.93 0.86 -8.44
C HIS A 68 -13.78 1.69 -7.84
N TYR A 69 -13.99 2.23 -6.65
CA TYR A 69 -12.93 2.96 -5.94
C TYR A 69 -11.83 2.04 -5.42
N PHE A 70 -12.17 0.81 -5.03
CA PHE A 70 -11.19 -0.18 -4.61
C PHE A 70 -10.09 -0.37 -5.67
N PHE A 71 -10.46 -0.65 -6.91
CA PHE A 71 -9.48 -0.84 -7.99
C PHE A 71 -8.69 0.43 -8.32
N ARG A 72 -9.35 1.59 -8.29
CA ARG A 72 -8.67 2.88 -8.56
C ARG A 72 -7.67 3.23 -7.47
N ILE A 73 -8.03 3.07 -6.21
CA ILE A 73 -7.15 3.39 -5.08
C ILE A 73 -6.02 2.35 -4.99
N SER A 74 -6.30 1.07 -5.22
CA SER A 74 -5.28 0.04 -5.29
C SER A 74 -4.24 0.34 -6.37
N LEU A 75 -4.70 0.65 -7.58
CA LEU A 75 -3.83 1.03 -8.69
C LEU A 75 -3.02 2.31 -8.37
N PHE A 76 -3.66 3.31 -7.77
CA PHE A 76 -2.98 4.54 -7.37
C PHE A 76 -1.83 4.26 -6.39
N VAL A 77 -2.06 3.46 -5.36
CA VAL A 77 -1.03 3.09 -4.38
C VAL A 77 0.13 2.34 -5.04
N GLU A 78 -0.17 1.41 -5.95
CA GLU A 78 0.86 0.68 -6.70
C GLU A 78 1.69 1.57 -7.61
N VAL A 79 1.05 2.49 -8.30
CA VAL A 79 1.75 3.47 -9.16
C VAL A 79 2.66 4.37 -8.31
N VAL A 80 2.21 4.81 -7.14
CA VAL A 80 3.04 5.61 -6.22
C VAL A 80 4.27 4.80 -5.78
N LEU A 81 4.10 3.55 -5.34
CA LEU A 81 5.21 2.67 -4.96
C LEU A 81 6.17 2.44 -6.11
N PHE A 82 5.66 2.21 -7.31
CA PHE A 82 6.47 2.02 -8.50
C PHE A 82 7.30 3.26 -8.85
N ILE A 83 6.69 4.44 -8.78
CA ILE A 83 7.39 5.72 -8.99
C ILE A 83 8.49 5.90 -7.94
N MET A 84 8.25 5.55 -6.68
CA MET A 84 9.27 5.62 -5.62
C MET A 84 10.47 4.72 -5.92
N VAL A 85 10.23 3.49 -6.37
CA VAL A 85 11.30 2.57 -6.77
C VAL A 85 12.07 3.11 -7.96
N LEU A 86 11.40 3.62 -9.00
CA LEU A 86 12.06 4.24 -10.15
C LEU A 86 12.88 5.46 -9.73
N TYR A 87 12.33 6.30 -8.86
CA TYR A 87 13.04 7.47 -8.36
C TYR A 87 14.34 7.07 -7.63
N PHE A 88 14.26 6.04 -6.78
CA PHE A 88 15.43 5.46 -6.11
C PHE A 88 16.50 4.97 -7.08
N LEU A 89 16.11 4.33 -8.19
CA LEU A 89 17.05 3.78 -9.18
C LEU A 89 17.73 4.84 -10.06
N ILE A 90 17.02 5.95 -10.29
CA ILE A 90 17.51 7.00 -11.23
C ILE A 90 18.31 8.08 -10.51
N PHE A 91 17.88 8.47 -9.31
CA PHE A 91 18.47 9.59 -8.60
C PHE A 91 19.46 9.13 -7.53
N SER A 92 20.59 9.81 -7.47
CA SER A 92 21.59 9.58 -6.44
C SER A 92 21.05 9.97 -5.06
N TYR A 93 21.63 9.34 -4.05
CA TYR A 93 21.32 9.61 -2.66
C TYR A 93 21.49 11.09 -2.29
N SER A 94 20.47 11.68 -1.68
CA SER A 94 20.50 13.00 -1.07
C SER A 94 19.45 13.10 0.05
N PRO A 95 19.58 14.03 1.01
CA PRO A 95 18.55 14.24 2.05
C PRO A 95 17.17 14.53 1.48
N LEU A 96 17.10 15.26 0.36
CA LEU A 96 15.85 15.55 -0.32
C LEU A 96 15.23 14.28 -0.92
N THR A 97 16.03 13.43 -1.54
CA THR A 97 15.59 12.13 -2.07
C THR A 97 15.03 11.25 -0.96
N SER A 98 15.70 11.20 0.20
CA SER A 98 15.25 10.45 1.38
C SER A 98 13.88 10.93 1.85
N LEU A 99 13.69 12.23 1.96
CA LEU A 99 12.41 12.84 2.38
C LEU A 99 11.29 12.54 1.39
N LEU A 100 11.55 12.64 0.09
CA LEU A 100 10.56 12.35 -0.95
C LEU A 100 10.12 10.88 -0.93
N ILE A 101 11.07 9.95 -0.77
CA ILE A 101 10.78 8.52 -0.65
C ILE A 101 9.96 8.25 0.61
N TYR A 102 10.33 8.85 1.74
CA TYR A 102 9.57 8.73 2.98
C TYR A 102 8.11 9.21 2.81
N CYS A 103 7.91 10.38 2.22
CA CYS A 103 6.56 10.92 1.94
C CYS A 103 5.74 10.00 1.02
N GLY A 104 6.37 9.42 -0.01
CA GLY A 104 5.71 8.47 -0.91
C GLY A 104 5.23 7.20 -0.21
N TYR A 105 6.03 6.64 0.69
CA TYR A 105 5.61 5.51 1.52
C TYR A 105 4.47 5.88 2.48
N GLN A 106 4.54 7.04 3.12
CA GLN A 106 3.46 7.52 3.99
C GLN A 106 2.14 7.62 3.23
N LEU A 107 2.16 8.15 2.01
CA LEU A 107 0.97 8.22 1.17
C LEU A 107 0.38 6.83 0.87
N SER A 108 1.23 5.84 0.63
CA SER A 108 0.79 4.44 0.42
C SER A 108 0.16 3.85 1.69
N PHE A 109 0.71 4.13 2.87
CA PHE A 109 0.19 3.63 4.14
C PHE A 109 -1.14 4.28 4.54
N VAL A 110 -1.40 5.53 4.14
CA VAL A 110 -2.70 6.21 4.36
C VAL A 110 -3.87 5.35 3.90
N PHE A 111 -3.73 4.67 2.78
CA PHE A 111 -4.78 3.81 2.20
C PHE A 111 -4.73 2.35 2.69
N GLY A 112 -3.76 1.98 3.54
CA GLY A 112 -3.59 0.59 3.97
C GLY A 112 -4.84 0.00 4.63
N SER A 113 -5.40 0.68 5.63
CA SER A 113 -6.61 0.24 6.33
C SER A 113 -7.84 0.22 5.42
N TYR A 114 -7.96 1.18 4.51
CA TYR A 114 -9.00 1.21 3.50
C TYR A 114 -8.93 -0.01 2.59
N LEU A 115 -7.75 -0.33 2.06
CA LEU A 115 -7.55 -1.44 1.14
C LEU A 115 -7.90 -2.79 1.79
N ILE A 116 -7.47 -3.01 3.03
CA ILE A 116 -7.81 -4.23 3.79
C ILE A 116 -9.33 -4.36 3.95
N ARG A 117 -10.01 -3.29 4.34
CA ARG A 117 -11.45 -3.30 4.55
C ARG A 117 -12.23 -3.48 3.24
N ALA A 118 -11.85 -2.76 2.19
CA ALA A 118 -12.45 -2.88 0.88
C ALA A 118 -12.29 -4.28 0.28
N GLU A 119 -11.12 -4.89 0.45
CA GLU A 119 -10.82 -6.27 0.04
C GLU A 119 -11.70 -7.28 0.77
N THR A 120 -11.86 -7.14 2.08
CA THR A 120 -12.75 -7.99 2.88
C THR A 120 -14.20 -7.92 2.39
N LEU A 121 -14.68 -6.72 2.07
CA LEU A 121 -16.04 -6.53 1.55
C LEU A 121 -16.20 -7.04 0.11
N ALA A 122 -15.18 -6.94 -0.72
CA ALA A 122 -15.21 -7.37 -2.11
C ALA A 122 -15.23 -8.90 -2.26
N LEU A 123 -14.45 -9.61 -1.43
CA LEU A 123 -14.29 -11.05 -1.53
C LEU A 123 -15.42 -11.84 -0.86
N LYS A 124 -16.05 -11.33 0.18
CA LYS A 124 -17.22 -11.89 0.89
C LYS A 124 -17.13 -13.37 1.29
N ASN A 125 -15.97 -14.00 1.22
CA ASN A 125 -15.76 -15.43 1.48
C ASN A 125 -14.54 -15.64 2.37
N ASN A 126 -14.76 -16.18 3.56
CA ASN A 126 -13.71 -16.37 4.57
C ASN A 126 -12.57 -17.28 4.10
N LYS A 127 -12.86 -18.32 3.30
CA LYS A 127 -11.81 -19.20 2.77
C LYS A 127 -10.90 -18.47 1.79
N ILE A 128 -11.48 -17.64 0.94
CA ILE A 128 -10.71 -16.85 -0.04
C ILE A 128 -9.89 -15.78 0.68
N LEU A 129 -10.46 -15.11 1.67
CA LEU A 129 -9.73 -14.17 2.52
C LEU A 129 -8.53 -14.82 3.20
N THR A 130 -8.68 -16.03 3.73
CA THR A 130 -7.56 -16.79 4.33
C THR A 130 -6.45 -17.04 3.31
N TRP A 131 -6.78 -17.46 2.09
CA TRP A 131 -5.78 -17.67 1.03
C TRP A 131 -5.11 -16.37 0.58
N VAL A 132 -5.85 -15.29 0.52
CA VAL A 132 -5.32 -13.95 0.19
C VAL A 132 -4.36 -13.47 1.26
N ASP A 133 -4.71 -13.61 2.54
CA ASP A 133 -3.85 -13.22 3.66
C ASP A 133 -2.59 -14.11 3.73
N LEU A 134 -2.72 -15.41 3.50
CA LEU A 134 -1.59 -16.33 3.44
C LEU A 134 -0.63 -15.96 2.30
N SER A 135 -1.17 -15.69 1.13
CA SER A 135 -0.41 -15.27 -0.05
C SER A 135 0.31 -13.94 0.17
N LYS A 136 -0.37 -12.98 0.77
CA LYS A 136 0.19 -11.68 1.16
C LYS A 136 1.36 -11.84 2.14
N ASN A 137 1.17 -12.62 3.19
CA ASN A 137 2.22 -12.85 4.20
C ASN A 137 3.41 -13.63 3.60
N ALA A 138 3.15 -14.58 2.71
CA ALA A 138 4.21 -15.29 1.98
C ALA A 138 4.99 -14.33 1.06
N GLY A 139 4.32 -13.38 0.40
CA GLY A 139 4.96 -12.35 -0.38
C GLY A 139 5.90 -11.48 0.46
N TYR A 140 5.47 -11.03 1.63
CA TYR A 140 6.31 -10.26 2.55
C TYR A 140 7.49 -11.07 3.12
N LEU A 141 7.31 -12.38 3.34
CA LEU A 141 8.37 -13.25 3.84
C LEU A 141 9.49 -13.45 2.81
N VAL A 142 9.13 -13.48 1.52
CA VAL A 142 10.10 -13.69 0.43
C VAL A 142 10.74 -12.37 0.00
N GLY A 143 10.04 -11.26 0.06
CA GLY A 143 10.52 -9.91 -0.27
C GLY A 143 11.13 -9.19 0.90
#